data_9088b01d97437b2fa4fae8c7fc05e7fa
#
_entry.id   9088b01d97437b2fa4fae8c7fc05e7fa
#
_cell.length_a   1.000
_cell.length_b   1.000
_cell.length_c   1.000
_cell.angle_alpha   90.00
_cell.angle_beta   90.00
_cell.angle_gamma   90.00
#
_symmetry.space_group_name_H-M   'P 1'
#
loop_
_entity.id
_entity.type
_entity.pdbx_description
1 polymer ?
#
loop_
_entity_poly.entity_id
_entity_poly.type
_entity_poly.pdbx_seq_one_letter_code
_entity_poly.pdbx_strand_id
1 'polypeptide(L)'
;MRYFPVFLTAKKLNIMIIGGGEVAARKIELMLKCTANITVVSAHCSDMVSRLIHTENLHWLRENYRPGLMDDCNIVIAATDDEAVNKSVYEEAQSLGILVNVVDQPELCDYITPSIIDRDPMLVAISSSGSSPVLVRMLREQIEKTLPQAYGRLAEFGYKFRDHVKARIKGVRNRRLFWEQVFQGDIGEKILNHQTQSAELTFISRLKDSKMSSLGSITFIHTKEGNPDHLTLKAHRALQFADAAFYDENVNPDFIEYVRRDADKFPQDIPSTTIINYQHALELAEAGQKVIYLLSGYQELPKNLAYQSSDITKVELVNGD
;
A
#
# COMPACT_ATOMS: atom_id res chain seq x y z
N MET A 1 11.88 6.99 -10.49
CA MET A 1 11.41 5.61 -10.18
C MET A 1 11.83 4.70 -11.33
N ARG A 2 12.55 3.60 -11.04
CA ARG A 2 13.04 2.68 -12.09
C ARG A 2 11.95 1.70 -12.56
N TYR A 3 11.09 1.26 -11.65
CA TYR A 3 9.94 0.41 -11.94
C TYR A 3 8.68 1.03 -11.36
N PHE A 4 7.57 0.92 -12.08
CA PHE A 4 6.26 1.37 -11.62
C PHE A 4 5.48 0.18 -11.05
N PRO A 5 5.10 0.19 -9.74
CA PRO A 5 4.38 -0.93 -9.13
C PRO A 5 2.91 -0.95 -9.55
N VAL A 6 2.47 -2.10 -10.03
CA VAL A 6 1.07 -2.38 -10.37
C VAL A 6 0.66 -3.76 -9.87
N PHE A 7 -0.64 -3.96 -9.60
CA PHE A 7 -1.22 -5.26 -9.31
C PHE A 7 -2.11 -5.67 -10.49
N LEU A 8 -1.83 -6.82 -11.08
CA LEU A 8 -2.61 -7.38 -12.16
C LEU A 8 -3.77 -8.20 -11.61
N THR A 9 -4.89 -8.24 -12.36
CA THR A 9 -6.05 -9.06 -11.97
C THR A 9 -5.77 -10.53 -12.21
N ALA A 10 -5.47 -11.27 -11.17
CA ALA A 10 -5.02 -12.67 -11.21
C ALA A 10 -5.91 -13.58 -12.07
N LYS A 11 -7.23 -13.52 -11.91
CA LYS A 11 -8.20 -14.35 -12.67
C LYS A 11 -8.22 -14.12 -14.19
N LYS A 12 -7.55 -13.08 -14.68
CA LYS A 12 -7.47 -12.75 -16.11
C LYS A 12 -6.13 -13.12 -16.73
N LEU A 13 -5.22 -13.69 -15.93
CA LEU A 13 -3.88 -14.03 -16.41
C LEU A 13 -3.87 -15.42 -17.03
N ASN A 14 -3.41 -15.47 -18.29
CA ASN A 14 -2.96 -16.67 -18.97
C ASN A 14 -1.44 -16.60 -19.03
N ILE A 15 -0.77 -17.52 -18.39
CA ILE A 15 0.67 -17.48 -18.20
C ILE A 15 1.34 -18.61 -18.99
N MET A 16 2.36 -18.27 -19.75
CA MET A 16 3.20 -19.28 -20.40
C MET A 16 4.58 -19.34 -19.72
N ILE A 17 5.00 -20.53 -19.39
CA ILE A 17 6.33 -20.77 -18.80
C ILE A 17 7.11 -21.66 -19.73
N ILE A 18 8.22 -21.14 -20.25
CA ILE A 18 9.08 -21.82 -21.21
C ILE A 18 10.30 -22.33 -20.47
N GLY A 19 10.42 -23.65 -20.40
CA GLY A 19 11.42 -24.38 -19.64
C GLY A 19 10.80 -25.44 -18.72
N GLY A 20 11.54 -26.49 -18.40
CA GLY A 20 11.08 -27.63 -17.59
C GLY A 20 11.97 -27.95 -16.39
N GLY A 21 12.91 -27.06 -16.05
CA GLY A 21 13.88 -27.24 -14.97
C GLY A 21 13.38 -26.78 -13.60
N GLU A 22 14.28 -26.79 -12.60
CA GLU A 22 13.99 -26.37 -11.22
C GLU A 22 13.57 -24.89 -11.11
N VAL A 23 14.13 -24.02 -11.97
CA VAL A 23 13.76 -22.60 -12.00
C VAL A 23 12.33 -22.43 -12.51
N ALA A 24 11.96 -23.17 -13.56
CA ALA A 24 10.59 -23.20 -14.07
C ALA A 24 9.62 -23.69 -12.99
N ALA A 25 9.96 -24.73 -12.21
CA ALA A 25 9.14 -25.24 -11.12
C ALA A 25 8.82 -24.14 -10.09
N ARG A 26 9.82 -23.38 -9.64
CA ARG A 26 9.63 -22.27 -8.68
C ARG A 26 8.74 -21.15 -9.25
N LYS A 27 8.83 -20.90 -10.57
CA LYS A 27 7.97 -19.92 -11.24
C LYS A 27 6.53 -20.43 -11.34
N ILE A 28 6.32 -21.72 -11.65
CA ILE A 28 5.00 -22.36 -11.64
C ILE A 28 4.37 -22.25 -10.26
N GLU A 29 5.06 -22.67 -9.19
CA GLU A 29 4.56 -22.58 -7.81
C GLU A 29 4.15 -21.15 -7.42
N LEU A 30 4.91 -20.14 -7.86
CA LEU A 30 4.57 -18.75 -7.60
C LEU A 30 3.31 -18.33 -8.36
N MET A 31 3.20 -18.69 -9.63
CA MET A 31 2.07 -18.29 -10.48
C MET A 31 0.79 -19.02 -10.11
N LEU A 32 0.87 -20.23 -9.59
CA LEU A 32 -0.28 -20.98 -9.05
C LEU A 32 -0.99 -20.26 -7.90
N LYS A 33 -0.32 -19.36 -7.18
CA LYS A 33 -0.97 -18.51 -6.19
C LYS A 33 -1.92 -17.48 -6.82
N CYS A 34 -1.77 -17.20 -8.12
CA CYS A 34 -2.56 -16.24 -8.86
C CYS A 34 -3.61 -16.90 -9.74
N THR A 35 -3.21 -17.92 -10.51
CA THR A 35 -4.07 -18.58 -11.50
C THR A 35 -3.59 -19.99 -11.78
N ALA A 36 -4.52 -20.87 -12.17
CA ALA A 36 -4.22 -22.20 -12.72
C ALA A 36 -4.11 -22.18 -14.27
N ASN A 37 -4.37 -21.04 -14.93
CA ASN A 37 -4.23 -20.90 -16.38
C ASN A 37 -2.75 -20.77 -16.76
N ILE A 38 -2.00 -21.85 -16.56
CA ILE A 38 -0.57 -21.93 -16.82
C ILE A 38 -0.32 -22.96 -17.91
N THR A 39 0.36 -22.54 -18.98
CA THR A 39 0.88 -23.42 -20.02
C THR A 39 2.38 -23.56 -19.87
N VAL A 40 2.86 -24.79 -19.75
CA VAL A 40 4.29 -25.12 -19.68
C VAL A 40 4.73 -25.59 -21.07
N VAL A 41 5.81 -25.00 -21.60
CA VAL A 41 6.40 -25.39 -22.89
C VAL A 41 7.79 -25.95 -22.63
N SER A 42 7.96 -27.25 -22.81
CA SER A 42 9.24 -27.93 -22.67
C SER A 42 9.17 -29.34 -23.26
N ALA A 43 10.19 -29.76 -23.99
CA ALA A 43 10.28 -31.16 -24.47
C ALA A 43 10.47 -32.15 -23.31
N HIS A 44 11.18 -31.70 -22.25
CA HIS A 44 11.48 -32.49 -21.05
C HIS A 44 11.22 -31.68 -19.79
N CYS A 45 10.62 -32.30 -18.78
CA CYS A 45 10.38 -31.69 -17.50
C CYS A 45 11.07 -32.46 -16.39
N SER A 46 11.57 -31.74 -15.39
CA SER A 46 12.02 -32.33 -14.13
C SER A 46 10.86 -33.04 -13.42
N ASP A 47 11.20 -33.93 -12.47
CA ASP A 47 10.19 -34.63 -11.67
C ASP A 47 9.27 -33.63 -10.93
N MET A 48 9.82 -32.50 -10.50
CA MET A 48 9.05 -31.46 -9.80
C MET A 48 8.05 -30.78 -10.74
N VAL A 49 8.48 -30.36 -11.94
CA VAL A 49 7.57 -29.77 -12.94
C VAL A 49 6.51 -30.78 -13.38
N SER A 50 6.92 -32.02 -13.66
CA SER A 50 5.99 -33.08 -14.05
C SER A 50 4.93 -33.35 -12.97
N ARG A 51 5.31 -33.31 -11.69
CA ARG A 51 4.38 -33.43 -10.57
C ARG A 51 3.39 -32.28 -10.55
N LEU A 52 3.88 -31.03 -10.65
CA LEU A 52 3.02 -29.84 -10.66
C LEU A 52 2.03 -29.87 -11.82
N ILE A 53 2.45 -30.27 -13.02
CA ILE A 53 1.57 -30.43 -14.17
C ILE A 53 0.42 -31.37 -13.86
N HIS A 54 0.73 -32.53 -13.25
CA HIS A 54 -0.29 -33.53 -12.93
C HIS A 54 -1.20 -33.12 -11.76
N THR A 55 -0.63 -32.60 -10.68
CA THR A 55 -1.42 -32.30 -9.46
C THR A 55 -2.34 -31.08 -9.69
N GLU A 56 -1.87 -30.08 -10.41
CA GLU A 56 -2.59 -28.82 -10.67
C GLU A 56 -3.32 -28.82 -12.02
N ASN A 57 -3.25 -29.95 -12.78
CA ASN A 57 -3.86 -30.14 -14.10
C ASN A 57 -3.48 -29.01 -15.08
N LEU A 58 -2.18 -28.68 -15.15
CA LEU A 58 -1.66 -27.62 -16.02
C LEU A 58 -1.57 -28.10 -17.47
N HIS A 59 -1.65 -27.16 -18.39
CA HIS A 59 -1.46 -27.47 -19.80
C HIS A 59 0.04 -27.61 -20.11
N TRP A 60 0.44 -28.75 -20.68
CA TRP A 60 1.82 -29.03 -21.06
C TRP A 60 1.94 -29.24 -22.57
N LEU A 61 2.65 -28.32 -23.23
CA LEU A 61 3.10 -28.48 -24.60
C LEU A 61 4.47 -29.21 -24.59
N ARG A 62 4.43 -30.50 -24.88
CA ARG A 62 5.62 -31.36 -24.83
C ARG A 62 6.48 -31.21 -26.07
N GLU A 63 6.94 -30.01 -26.31
CA GLU A 63 7.78 -29.63 -27.46
C GLU A 63 8.80 -28.55 -27.05
N ASN A 64 9.83 -28.38 -27.86
CA ASN A 64 10.71 -27.22 -27.74
C ASN A 64 9.95 -25.95 -28.13
N TYR A 65 10.31 -24.84 -27.45
CA TYR A 65 9.74 -23.56 -27.82
C TYR A 65 10.02 -23.25 -29.31
N ARG A 66 9.03 -22.71 -29.98
CA ARG A 66 9.08 -22.13 -31.30
C ARG A 66 8.15 -20.92 -31.40
N PRO A 67 8.43 -19.92 -32.23
CA PRO A 67 7.51 -18.81 -32.46
C PRO A 67 6.10 -19.28 -32.89
N GLY A 68 5.09 -18.51 -32.47
CA GLY A 68 3.67 -18.82 -32.73
C GLY A 68 2.98 -19.64 -31.63
N LEU A 69 3.58 -19.78 -30.46
CA LEU A 69 2.98 -20.48 -29.32
C LEU A 69 2.29 -19.52 -28.32
N MET A 70 2.47 -18.19 -28.44
CA MET A 70 2.07 -17.21 -27.43
C MET A 70 0.70 -16.56 -27.66
N ASP A 71 -0.08 -16.99 -28.65
CA ASP A 71 -1.28 -16.29 -29.14
C ASP A 71 -2.30 -15.92 -28.05
N ASP A 72 -2.41 -16.72 -26.99
CA ASP A 72 -3.40 -16.54 -25.91
C ASP A 72 -2.80 -16.20 -24.53
N CYS A 73 -1.54 -15.82 -24.45
CA CYS A 73 -0.95 -15.49 -23.16
C CYS A 73 -0.83 -13.98 -22.89
N ASN A 74 -0.87 -13.61 -21.60
CA ASN A 74 -0.70 -12.23 -21.15
C ASN A 74 0.69 -12.00 -20.57
N ILE A 75 1.27 -13.07 -20.04
CA ILE A 75 2.58 -13.08 -19.37
C ILE A 75 3.34 -14.30 -19.88
N VAL A 76 4.60 -14.10 -20.24
CA VAL A 76 5.52 -15.19 -20.55
C VAL A 76 6.73 -15.13 -19.63
N ILE A 77 7.18 -16.29 -19.17
CA ILE A 77 8.38 -16.44 -18.35
C ILE A 77 9.32 -17.41 -19.09
N ALA A 78 10.47 -16.91 -19.53
CA ALA A 78 11.53 -17.74 -20.07
C ALA A 78 12.45 -18.20 -18.93
N ALA A 79 12.47 -19.50 -18.69
CA ALA A 79 13.24 -20.16 -17.65
C ALA A 79 14.03 -21.33 -18.23
N THR A 80 14.75 -21.08 -19.32
CA THR A 80 15.63 -22.04 -20.00
C THR A 80 17.08 -21.63 -19.84
N ASP A 81 17.99 -22.58 -20.00
CA ASP A 81 19.45 -22.34 -20.04
C ASP A 81 19.93 -21.94 -21.46
N ASP A 82 19.04 -21.94 -22.45
CA ASP A 82 19.35 -21.57 -23.84
C ASP A 82 19.07 -20.09 -24.08
N GLU A 83 20.14 -19.31 -24.19
CA GLU A 83 20.06 -17.86 -24.40
C GLU A 83 19.40 -17.50 -25.75
N ALA A 84 19.56 -18.35 -26.80
CA ALA A 84 18.96 -18.09 -28.09
C ALA A 84 17.43 -18.28 -28.03
N VAL A 85 16.97 -19.29 -27.31
CA VAL A 85 15.54 -19.50 -27.00
C VAL A 85 15.00 -18.33 -26.19
N ASN A 86 15.68 -17.94 -25.10
CA ASN A 86 15.27 -16.84 -24.24
C ASN A 86 15.12 -15.52 -25.03
N LYS A 87 16.09 -15.24 -25.92
CA LYS A 87 16.04 -14.06 -26.81
C LYS A 87 14.87 -14.14 -27.79
N SER A 88 14.63 -15.29 -28.40
CA SER A 88 13.50 -15.49 -29.33
C SER A 88 12.16 -15.31 -28.61
N VAL A 89 12.03 -15.80 -27.37
CA VAL A 89 10.85 -15.58 -26.51
C VAL A 89 10.64 -14.09 -26.28
N TYR A 90 11.69 -13.37 -25.93
CA TYR A 90 11.61 -11.92 -25.70
C TYR A 90 11.17 -11.17 -26.96
N GLU A 91 11.80 -11.44 -28.10
CA GLU A 91 11.48 -10.78 -29.38
C GLU A 91 10.02 -11.02 -29.81
N GLU A 92 9.53 -12.24 -29.67
CA GLU A 92 8.12 -12.55 -29.95
C GLU A 92 7.17 -11.86 -28.98
N ALA A 93 7.44 -11.93 -27.66
CA ALA A 93 6.63 -11.27 -26.64
C ALA A 93 6.51 -9.75 -26.89
N GLN A 94 7.64 -9.09 -27.22
CA GLN A 94 7.65 -7.66 -27.58
C GLN A 94 6.77 -7.38 -28.81
N SER A 95 6.82 -8.22 -29.84
CA SER A 95 6.04 -8.04 -31.05
C SER A 95 4.53 -8.18 -30.82
N LEU A 96 4.14 -8.98 -29.83
CA LEU A 96 2.74 -9.26 -29.46
C LEU A 96 2.23 -8.38 -28.31
N GLY A 97 3.10 -7.57 -27.69
CA GLY A 97 2.75 -6.75 -26.52
C GLY A 97 2.47 -7.58 -25.25
N ILE A 98 3.11 -8.75 -25.14
CA ILE A 98 3.00 -9.66 -24.01
C ILE A 98 4.08 -9.32 -22.99
N LEU A 99 3.73 -9.25 -21.70
CA LEU A 99 4.70 -8.99 -20.63
C LEU A 99 5.67 -10.17 -20.49
N VAL A 100 6.96 -9.91 -20.63
CA VAL A 100 8.01 -10.95 -20.55
C VAL A 100 8.92 -10.80 -19.35
N ASN A 101 9.30 -11.95 -18.77
CA ASN A 101 10.35 -12.06 -17.77
C ASN A 101 11.32 -13.17 -18.18
N VAL A 102 12.54 -12.81 -18.51
CA VAL A 102 13.61 -13.75 -18.78
C VAL A 102 14.44 -13.90 -17.51
N VAL A 103 14.54 -15.13 -17.02
CA VAL A 103 15.23 -15.40 -15.76
C VAL A 103 16.72 -15.10 -15.92
N ASP A 104 17.28 -14.40 -14.92
CA ASP A 104 18.69 -13.98 -14.84
C ASP A 104 19.16 -13.02 -15.96
N GLN A 105 18.24 -12.48 -16.77
CA GLN A 105 18.52 -11.51 -17.84
C GLN A 105 17.61 -10.26 -17.66
N PRO A 106 17.94 -9.34 -16.74
CA PRO A 106 17.09 -8.17 -16.42
C PRO A 106 16.82 -7.24 -17.61
N GLU A 107 17.73 -7.18 -18.57
CA GLU A 107 17.61 -6.38 -19.80
C GLU A 107 16.54 -6.90 -20.75
N LEU A 108 16.15 -8.17 -20.63
CA LEU A 108 15.09 -8.82 -21.39
C LEU A 108 13.80 -8.97 -20.58
N CYS A 109 13.58 -8.09 -19.59
CA CYS A 109 12.42 -8.15 -18.70
C CYS A 109 11.60 -6.87 -18.76
N ASP A 110 10.29 -6.97 -19.04
CA ASP A 110 9.35 -5.87 -18.90
C ASP A 110 8.95 -5.64 -17.44
N TYR A 111 9.01 -6.67 -16.62
CA TYR A 111 8.66 -6.63 -15.21
C TYR A 111 9.59 -7.49 -14.36
N ILE A 112 9.64 -7.17 -13.08
CA ILE A 112 10.33 -7.96 -12.07
C ILE A 112 9.33 -8.57 -11.09
N THR A 113 9.65 -9.75 -10.57
CA THR A 113 8.87 -10.38 -9.51
C THR A 113 9.32 -9.85 -8.16
N PRO A 114 8.47 -9.14 -7.40
CA PRO A 114 8.81 -8.64 -6.08
C PRO A 114 8.80 -9.76 -5.02
N SER A 115 9.32 -9.48 -3.84
CA SER A 115 9.05 -10.28 -2.65
C SER A 115 7.64 -10.00 -2.18
N ILE A 116 6.80 -11.03 -2.04
CA ILE A 116 5.37 -10.90 -1.76
C ILE A 116 5.09 -11.40 -0.34
N ILE A 117 4.36 -10.58 0.44
CA ILE A 117 3.73 -10.99 1.69
C ILE A 117 2.23 -11.07 1.41
N ASP A 118 1.73 -12.29 1.39
CA ASP A 118 0.33 -12.58 1.12
C ASP A 118 -0.46 -12.73 2.42
N ARG A 119 -1.48 -11.88 2.57
CA ARG A 119 -2.47 -11.87 3.64
C ARG A 119 -3.85 -11.68 3.04
N ASP A 120 -4.16 -12.44 1.98
CA ASP A 120 -5.37 -12.25 1.16
C ASP A 120 -6.58 -11.76 2.00
N PRO A 121 -7.26 -10.70 1.57
CA PRO A 121 -7.08 -9.88 0.36
C PRO A 121 -6.03 -8.78 0.46
N MET A 122 -5.21 -8.73 1.51
CA MET A 122 -4.10 -7.79 1.61
C MET A 122 -2.82 -8.36 1.03
N LEU A 123 -2.15 -7.59 0.17
CA LEU A 123 -0.86 -7.93 -0.41
C LEU A 123 0.15 -6.83 -0.14
N VAL A 124 1.38 -7.22 0.20
CA VAL A 124 2.53 -6.32 0.26
C VAL A 124 3.58 -6.82 -0.71
N ALA A 125 4.04 -5.94 -1.61
CA ALA A 125 5.08 -6.22 -2.58
C ALA A 125 6.31 -5.35 -2.28
N ILE A 126 7.48 -5.96 -2.17
CA ILE A 126 8.74 -5.28 -1.80
C ILE A 126 9.77 -5.56 -2.87
N SER A 127 10.41 -4.51 -3.38
CA SER A 127 11.50 -4.62 -4.35
C SER A 127 12.60 -3.62 -4.06
N SER A 128 13.83 -4.02 -4.29
CA SER A 128 15.01 -3.13 -4.36
C SER A 128 15.41 -2.83 -5.81
N SER A 129 14.57 -3.12 -6.78
CA SER A 129 14.90 -3.00 -8.21
C SER A 129 16.14 -3.80 -8.61
N GLY A 130 16.36 -4.95 -7.98
CA GLY A 130 17.51 -5.82 -8.20
C GLY A 130 18.77 -5.44 -7.41
N SER A 131 18.78 -4.31 -6.68
CA SER A 131 20.00 -3.79 -6.03
C SER A 131 20.45 -4.62 -4.82
N SER A 132 19.51 -5.11 -4.00
CA SER A 132 19.86 -5.85 -2.77
C SER A 132 18.78 -6.84 -2.33
N PRO A 133 18.87 -8.12 -2.72
CA PRO A 133 17.95 -9.16 -2.24
C PRO A 133 17.98 -9.34 -0.72
N VAL A 134 19.13 -9.12 -0.07
CA VAL A 134 19.29 -9.23 1.39
C VAL A 134 18.47 -8.16 2.09
N LEU A 135 18.52 -6.90 1.63
CA LEU A 135 17.73 -5.81 2.20
C LEU A 135 16.21 -6.08 2.05
N VAL A 136 15.79 -6.58 0.90
CA VAL A 136 14.39 -6.96 0.66
C VAL A 136 13.94 -8.04 1.65
N ARG A 137 14.80 -9.05 1.90
CA ARG A 137 14.51 -10.11 2.88
C ARG A 137 14.36 -9.54 4.30
N MET A 138 15.28 -8.67 4.73
CA MET A 138 15.22 -8.03 6.05
C MET A 138 13.94 -7.20 6.24
N LEU A 139 13.57 -6.41 5.23
CA LEU A 139 12.32 -5.64 5.24
C LEU A 139 11.10 -6.55 5.28
N ARG A 140 11.10 -7.64 4.51
CA ARG A 140 10.04 -8.63 4.55
C ARG A 140 9.86 -9.19 5.96
N GLU A 141 10.94 -9.64 6.61
CA GLU A 141 10.91 -10.19 7.97
C GLU A 141 10.34 -9.17 8.99
N GLN A 142 10.69 -7.89 8.85
CA GLN A 142 10.15 -6.83 9.72
C GLN A 142 8.64 -6.63 9.50
N ILE A 143 8.19 -6.58 8.26
CA ILE A 143 6.77 -6.40 7.93
C ILE A 143 5.97 -7.63 8.37
N GLU A 144 6.47 -8.84 8.16
CA GLU A 144 5.79 -10.08 8.59
C GLU A 144 5.56 -10.15 10.11
N LYS A 145 6.47 -9.58 10.92
CA LYS A 145 6.30 -9.47 12.37
C LYS A 145 5.14 -8.55 12.78
N THR A 146 4.89 -7.50 12.00
CA THR A 146 3.86 -6.49 12.28
C THR A 146 2.55 -6.76 11.55
N LEU A 147 2.56 -7.62 10.53
CA LEU A 147 1.43 -7.96 9.68
C LEU A 147 1.13 -9.48 9.75
N PRO A 148 0.54 -9.98 10.84
CA PRO A 148 0.19 -11.39 10.97
C PRO A 148 -0.92 -11.80 9.99
N GLN A 149 -1.09 -13.11 9.77
CA GLN A 149 -2.12 -13.68 8.87
C GLN A 149 -3.54 -13.17 9.17
N ALA A 150 -3.80 -12.85 10.41
CA ALA A 150 -5.09 -12.36 10.87
C ALA A 150 -5.55 -11.03 10.21
N TYR A 151 -4.62 -10.27 9.62
CA TYR A 151 -4.97 -9.02 8.93
C TYR A 151 -5.81 -9.24 7.67
N GLY A 152 -5.70 -10.38 7.00
CA GLY A 152 -6.62 -10.76 5.93
C GLY A 152 -8.07 -10.74 6.39
N ARG A 153 -8.36 -11.30 7.58
CA ARG A 153 -9.72 -11.28 8.15
C ARG A 153 -10.23 -9.87 8.45
N LEU A 154 -9.34 -8.95 8.88
CA LEU A 154 -9.72 -7.53 9.05
C LEU A 154 -10.12 -6.91 7.72
N ALA A 155 -9.37 -7.19 6.66
CA ALA A 155 -9.65 -6.67 5.32
C ALA A 155 -10.96 -7.27 4.76
N GLU A 156 -11.18 -8.57 4.91
CA GLU A 156 -12.45 -9.23 4.55
C GLU A 156 -13.64 -8.64 5.30
N PHE A 157 -13.48 -8.41 6.61
CA PHE A 157 -14.51 -7.77 7.42
C PHE A 157 -14.81 -6.35 6.92
N GLY A 158 -13.79 -5.57 6.61
CA GLY A 158 -13.93 -4.25 6.03
C GLY A 158 -14.68 -4.28 4.70
N TYR A 159 -14.34 -5.22 3.83
CA TYR A 159 -15.02 -5.42 2.55
C TYR A 159 -16.49 -5.80 2.73
N LYS A 160 -16.80 -6.79 3.60
CA LYS A 160 -18.15 -7.26 3.91
C LYS A 160 -19.08 -6.14 4.34
N PHE A 161 -18.60 -5.22 5.18
CA PHE A 161 -19.43 -4.17 5.77
C PHE A 161 -19.30 -2.80 5.11
N ARG A 162 -18.50 -2.67 4.04
CA ARG A 162 -18.22 -1.40 3.36
C ARG A 162 -19.47 -0.65 2.95
N ASP A 163 -20.41 -1.35 2.31
CA ASP A 163 -21.63 -0.74 1.79
C ASP A 163 -22.60 -0.35 2.92
N HIS A 164 -22.64 -1.11 4.01
CA HIS A 164 -23.43 -0.76 5.21
C HIS A 164 -22.93 0.55 5.84
N VAL A 165 -21.61 0.70 5.96
CA VAL A 165 -20.99 1.94 6.46
C VAL A 165 -21.25 3.10 5.50
N LYS A 166 -21.11 2.88 4.18
CA LYS A 166 -21.37 3.90 3.16
C LYS A 166 -22.80 4.41 3.18
N ALA A 167 -23.78 3.52 3.41
CA ALA A 167 -25.20 3.86 3.49
C ALA A 167 -25.53 4.65 4.78
N ARG A 168 -24.85 4.34 5.89
CA ARG A 168 -25.19 4.90 7.21
C ARG A 168 -24.39 6.16 7.55
N ILE A 169 -23.11 6.20 7.18
CA ILE A 169 -22.21 7.29 7.54
C ILE A 169 -21.92 8.16 6.33
N LYS A 170 -22.37 9.43 6.39
CA LYS A 170 -22.12 10.43 5.35
C LYS A 170 -20.71 11.01 5.47
N GLY A 171 -20.12 11.32 4.32
CA GLY A 171 -18.79 11.92 4.23
C GLY A 171 -17.66 10.90 4.26
N VAL A 172 -16.64 11.10 3.43
CA VAL A 172 -15.48 10.19 3.30
C VAL A 172 -14.69 10.16 4.61
N ARG A 173 -14.46 11.34 5.22
CA ARG A 173 -13.75 11.49 6.48
C ARG A 173 -14.40 10.71 7.62
N ASN A 174 -15.73 10.84 7.82
CA ASN A 174 -16.43 10.16 8.91
C ASN A 174 -16.38 8.64 8.75
N ARG A 175 -16.48 8.14 7.51
CA ARG A 175 -16.33 6.72 7.23
C ARG A 175 -14.92 6.22 7.56
N ARG A 176 -13.89 7.01 7.23
CA ARG A 176 -12.51 6.67 7.58
C ARG A 176 -12.33 6.59 9.08
N LEU A 177 -12.72 7.62 9.84
CA LEU A 177 -12.60 7.64 11.30
C LEU A 177 -13.35 6.46 11.95
N PHE A 178 -14.51 6.12 11.43
CA PHE A 178 -15.25 4.96 11.89
C PHE A 178 -14.47 3.66 11.66
N TRP A 179 -13.87 3.47 10.49
CA TRP A 179 -13.07 2.29 10.19
C TRP A 179 -11.78 2.23 11.01
N GLU A 180 -11.12 3.37 11.24
CA GLU A 180 -9.96 3.44 12.13
C GLU A 180 -10.32 2.97 13.55
N GLN A 181 -11.44 3.43 14.09
CA GLN A 181 -11.93 2.98 15.41
C GLN A 181 -12.32 1.49 15.42
N VAL A 182 -12.87 0.98 14.32
CA VAL A 182 -13.23 -0.43 14.19
C VAL A 182 -11.98 -1.30 14.19
N PHE A 183 -10.98 -0.96 13.37
CA PHE A 183 -9.79 -1.78 13.20
C PHE A 183 -8.76 -1.67 14.34
N GLN A 184 -8.69 -0.51 15.00
CA GLN A 184 -7.76 -0.28 16.13
C GLN A 184 -8.39 -0.53 17.49
N GLY A 185 -9.71 -0.77 17.56
CA GLY A 185 -10.45 -0.98 18.80
C GLY A 185 -10.80 -2.45 19.04
N ASP A 186 -11.71 -2.64 19.99
CA ASP A 186 -12.19 -3.95 20.46
C ASP A 186 -12.77 -4.84 19.36
N ILE A 187 -13.36 -4.26 18.30
CA ILE A 187 -13.86 -5.02 17.15
C ILE A 187 -12.69 -5.64 16.39
N GLY A 188 -11.64 -4.84 16.11
CA GLY A 188 -10.42 -5.33 15.48
C GLY A 188 -9.75 -6.42 16.29
N GLU A 189 -9.61 -6.24 17.60
CA GLU A 189 -9.08 -7.26 18.50
C GLU A 189 -9.86 -8.57 18.46
N LYS A 190 -11.21 -8.50 18.47
CA LYS A 190 -12.06 -9.68 18.33
C LYS A 190 -11.83 -10.43 17.02
N ILE A 191 -11.69 -9.70 15.90
CA ILE A 191 -11.43 -10.30 14.59
C ILE A 191 -10.06 -10.99 14.58
N LEU A 192 -9.02 -10.33 15.12
CA LEU A 192 -7.68 -10.88 15.23
C LEU A 192 -7.67 -12.16 16.08
N ASN A 193 -8.53 -12.24 17.09
CA ASN A 193 -8.67 -13.39 18.00
C ASN A 193 -9.74 -14.42 17.56
N HIS A 194 -10.11 -14.46 16.27
CA HIS A 194 -11.09 -15.40 15.70
C HIS A 194 -12.52 -15.30 16.27
N GLN A 195 -12.88 -14.20 16.92
CA GLN A 195 -14.20 -13.98 17.50
C GLN A 195 -15.13 -13.22 16.53
N THR A 196 -15.21 -13.66 15.28
CA THR A 196 -15.87 -12.93 14.18
C THR A 196 -17.35 -12.64 14.47
N GLN A 197 -18.10 -13.60 15.02
CA GLN A 197 -19.52 -13.38 15.36
C GLN A 197 -19.71 -12.27 16.39
N SER A 198 -18.90 -12.29 17.47
CA SER A 198 -18.93 -11.25 18.50
C SER A 198 -18.55 -9.87 17.93
N ALA A 199 -17.54 -9.85 17.04
CA ALA A 199 -17.13 -8.64 16.33
C ALA A 199 -18.28 -8.06 15.48
N GLU A 200 -19.01 -8.90 14.72
CA GLU A 200 -20.15 -8.49 13.89
C GLU A 200 -21.29 -7.89 14.72
N LEU A 201 -21.66 -8.51 15.83
CA LEU A 201 -22.69 -7.99 16.72
C LEU A 201 -22.31 -6.62 17.30
N THR A 202 -21.07 -6.50 17.78
CA THR A 202 -20.53 -5.23 18.31
C THR A 202 -20.49 -4.15 17.24
N PHE A 203 -20.08 -4.52 16.02
CA PHE A 203 -20.01 -3.62 14.88
C PHE A 203 -21.40 -3.08 14.50
N ILE A 204 -22.41 -3.96 14.38
CA ILE A 204 -23.77 -3.59 14.02
C ILE A 204 -24.36 -2.63 15.07
N SER A 205 -24.15 -2.89 16.36
CA SER A 205 -24.57 -1.99 17.44
C SER A 205 -23.89 -0.63 17.30
N ARG A 206 -22.56 -0.60 17.17
CA ARG A 206 -21.80 0.64 17.00
C ARG A 206 -22.20 1.44 15.76
N LEU A 207 -22.47 0.76 14.65
CA LEU A 207 -22.93 1.41 13.43
C LEU A 207 -24.32 2.04 13.58
N LYS A 208 -25.21 1.43 14.40
CA LYS A 208 -26.53 2.01 14.73
C LYS A 208 -26.41 3.26 15.59
N ASP A 209 -25.51 3.22 16.56
CA ASP A 209 -25.31 4.28 17.57
C ASP A 209 -24.35 5.39 17.09
N SER A 210 -23.83 5.29 15.86
CA SER A 210 -22.80 6.18 15.33
C SER A 210 -23.32 7.61 15.13
N LYS A 211 -23.39 8.37 16.23
CA LYS A 211 -23.35 9.83 16.21
C LYS A 211 -21.88 10.24 16.26
N MET A 212 -21.24 10.37 15.10
CA MET A 212 -19.84 10.81 15.04
C MET A 212 -19.80 12.33 15.08
N SER A 213 -19.57 12.89 16.26
CA SER A 213 -18.98 14.22 16.42
C SER A 213 -17.50 14.02 16.75
N SER A 214 -16.62 14.14 15.78
CA SER A 214 -15.19 14.25 16.07
C SER A 214 -14.92 15.72 16.39
N LEU A 215 -14.38 15.97 17.58
CA LEU A 215 -13.83 17.28 17.92
C LEU A 215 -12.61 17.52 17.01
N GLY A 216 -12.60 18.64 16.30
CA GLY A 216 -11.46 19.04 15.50
C GLY A 216 -10.30 19.53 16.37
N SER A 217 -9.16 19.70 15.77
CA SER A 217 -7.98 20.22 16.46
C SER A 217 -7.08 20.96 15.48
N ILE A 218 -6.34 21.94 15.99
CA ILE A 218 -5.25 22.58 15.28
C ILE A 218 -3.98 22.28 16.04
N THR A 219 -2.98 21.74 15.33
CA THR A 219 -1.67 21.42 15.89
C THR A 219 -0.60 22.21 15.14
N PHE A 220 0.18 22.99 15.86
CA PHE A 220 1.32 23.71 15.31
C PHE A 220 2.59 22.91 15.53
N ILE A 221 3.37 22.72 14.48
CA ILE A 221 4.63 21.97 14.49
C ILE A 221 5.71 22.92 13.98
N HIS A 222 6.68 23.26 14.84
CA HIS A 222 7.84 24.02 14.44
C HIS A 222 8.92 23.08 13.90
N THR A 223 9.38 23.35 12.68
CA THR A 223 10.41 22.56 11.98
C THR A 223 11.76 23.30 11.99
N LYS A 224 12.17 23.76 13.16
CA LYS A 224 13.23 24.73 13.44
C LYS A 224 14.55 24.54 12.69
N GLU A 225 15.01 23.31 12.57
CA GLU A 225 16.31 22.99 11.96
C GLU A 225 16.21 22.36 10.57
N GLY A 226 14.98 22.19 10.07
CA GLY A 226 14.75 21.65 8.74
C GLY A 226 15.13 20.18 8.56
N ASN A 227 15.43 19.45 9.64
CA ASN A 227 15.75 18.02 9.59
C ASN A 227 14.56 17.17 10.06
N PRO A 228 13.92 16.40 9.17
CA PRO A 228 12.80 15.54 9.53
C PRO A 228 13.13 14.42 10.55
N ASP A 229 14.40 14.01 10.64
CA ASP A 229 14.82 12.98 11.61
C ASP A 229 14.68 13.44 13.08
N HIS A 230 14.57 14.75 13.28
CA HIS A 230 14.36 15.35 14.61
C HIS A 230 12.88 15.48 14.99
N LEU A 231 11.95 14.96 14.18
CA LEU A 231 10.54 14.98 14.53
C LEU A 231 10.28 14.19 15.81
N THR A 232 9.62 14.84 16.76
CA THR A 232 9.10 14.11 17.93
C THR A 232 8.05 13.07 17.48
N LEU A 233 7.93 11.97 18.20
CA LEU A 233 6.89 10.96 17.93
C LEU A 233 5.48 11.56 17.92
N LYS A 234 5.26 12.64 18.69
CA LYS A 234 3.99 13.33 18.76
C LYS A 234 3.72 14.13 17.47
N ALA A 235 4.73 14.87 16.98
CA ALA A 235 4.65 15.59 15.72
C ALA A 235 4.44 14.62 14.55
N HIS A 236 5.21 13.56 14.49
CA HIS A 236 5.06 12.52 13.46
C HIS A 236 3.64 11.93 13.44
N ARG A 237 3.08 11.58 14.62
CA ARG A 237 1.69 11.11 14.69
C ARG A 237 0.68 12.15 14.24
N ALA A 238 0.88 13.43 14.61
CA ALA A 238 -0.01 14.50 14.17
C ALA A 238 -0.02 14.62 12.65
N LEU A 239 1.14 14.56 11.98
CA LEU A 239 1.28 14.57 10.52
C LEU A 239 0.54 13.39 9.86
N GLN A 240 0.71 12.18 10.42
CA GLN A 240 0.08 10.96 9.89
C GLN A 240 -1.45 10.94 10.04
N PHE A 241 -2.01 11.67 11.02
CA PHE A 241 -3.45 11.73 11.26
C PHE A 241 -4.10 13.04 10.82
N ALA A 242 -3.37 13.94 10.19
CA ALA A 242 -3.89 15.21 9.69
C ALA A 242 -4.95 15.01 8.61
N ASP A 243 -5.99 15.81 8.65
CA ASP A 243 -6.99 15.96 7.59
C ASP A 243 -6.61 17.08 6.63
N ALA A 244 -5.97 18.13 7.15
CA ALA A 244 -5.47 19.26 6.40
C ALA A 244 -4.11 19.71 6.96
N ALA A 245 -3.22 20.13 6.09
CA ALA A 245 -1.90 20.64 6.43
C ALA A 245 -1.67 21.99 5.76
N PHE A 246 -1.46 22.99 6.58
CA PHE A 246 -0.97 24.31 6.17
C PHE A 246 0.53 24.35 6.41
N TYR A 247 1.28 24.88 5.49
CA TYR A 247 2.73 24.95 5.63
C TYR A 247 3.32 26.20 4.99
N ASP A 248 4.32 26.76 5.64
CA ASP A 248 5.14 27.85 5.17
C ASP A 248 6.01 27.36 3.98
N GLU A 249 6.16 28.19 2.94
CA GLU A 249 6.96 27.86 1.76
C GLU A 249 8.43 27.54 2.07
N ASN A 250 8.95 28.02 3.22
CA ASN A 250 10.31 27.74 3.66
C ASN A 250 10.47 26.44 4.46
N VAL A 251 9.37 25.73 4.72
CA VAL A 251 9.42 24.39 5.36
C VAL A 251 10.07 23.40 4.41
N ASN A 252 11.04 22.65 4.91
CA ASN A 252 11.69 21.59 4.13
C ASN A 252 10.62 20.62 3.57
N PRO A 253 10.58 20.40 2.24
CA PRO A 253 9.61 19.51 1.59
C PRO A 253 9.52 18.12 2.18
N ASP A 254 10.61 17.60 2.75
CA ASP A 254 10.65 16.27 3.36
C ASP A 254 9.66 16.13 4.54
N PHE A 255 9.33 17.21 5.27
CA PHE A 255 8.28 17.16 6.31
C PHE A 255 6.89 16.95 5.70
N ILE A 256 6.67 17.45 4.48
CA ILE A 256 5.40 17.34 3.79
C ILE A 256 5.15 15.89 3.33
N GLU A 257 6.22 15.13 3.09
CA GLU A 257 6.13 13.69 2.78
C GLU A 257 5.60 12.88 3.96
N TYR A 258 5.79 13.33 5.21
CA TYR A 258 5.21 12.69 6.40
C TYR A 258 3.73 13.04 6.61
N VAL A 259 3.22 14.08 5.96
CA VAL A 259 1.78 14.36 6.00
C VAL A 259 1.03 13.25 5.28
N ARG A 260 -0.05 12.80 5.90
CA ARG A 260 -0.92 11.79 5.31
C ARG A 260 -1.19 12.09 3.82
N ARG A 261 -1.05 11.06 2.97
CA ARG A 261 -1.07 11.22 1.52
C ARG A 261 -2.36 11.86 0.96
N ASP A 262 -3.51 11.55 1.58
CA ASP A 262 -4.84 12.03 1.20
C ASP A 262 -5.32 13.24 2.02
N ALA A 263 -4.43 13.89 2.81
CA ALA A 263 -4.72 15.15 3.47
C ALA A 263 -4.71 16.31 2.46
N ASP A 264 -5.58 17.28 2.68
CA ASP A 264 -5.55 18.53 1.92
C ASP A 264 -4.31 19.34 2.30
N LYS A 265 -3.56 19.82 1.32
CA LYS A 265 -2.28 20.49 1.50
C LYS A 265 -2.39 21.92 1.01
N PHE A 266 -2.14 22.89 1.91
CA PHE A 266 -2.28 24.32 1.67
C PHE A 266 -0.94 25.04 1.90
N PRO A 267 -0.14 25.30 0.84
CA PRO A 267 1.03 26.14 0.95
C PRO A 267 0.59 27.57 1.30
N GLN A 268 1.34 28.22 2.19
CA GLN A 268 1.07 29.59 2.65
C GLN A 268 2.32 30.43 2.47
N ASP A 269 2.18 31.60 1.89
CA ASP A 269 3.20 32.65 1.99
C ASP A 269 3.06 33.30 3.38
N ILE A 270 3.88 32.82 4.34
CA ILE A 270 3.86 33.31 5.71
C ILE A 270 5.15 34.13 5.92
N PRO A 271 5.11 35.46 5.75
CA PRO A 271 6.24 36.29 6.11
C PRO A 271 6.54 36.15 7.60
N SER A 272 7.81 36.08 7.96
CA SER A 272 8.32 35.82 9.31
C SER A 272 7.81 36.74 10.40
N THR A 273 7.05 37.79 10.04
CA THR A 273 6.52 38.83 10.94
C THR A 273 4.99 38.98 10.94
N THR A 274 4.25 38.14 10.23
CA THR A 274 2.81 38.31 10.05
C THR A 274 2.01 37.37 10.94
N ILE A 275 0.89 37.89 11.47
CA ILE A 275 -0.14 37.07 12.12
C ILE A 275 -0.68 36.10 11.08
N ILE A 276 -0.49 34.81 11.34
CA ILE A 276 -0.96 33.73 10.48
C ILE A 276 -2.47 33.88 10.32
N ASN A 277 -2.95 33.95 9.08
CA ASN A 277 -4.39 33.87 8.83
C ASN A 277 -4.85 32.41 8.99
N TYR A 278 -5.29 32.07 10.19
CA TYR A 278 -5.76 30.75 10.54
C TYR A 278 -7.28 30.57 10.45
N GLN A 279 -8.00 31.54 9.85
CA GLN A 279 -9.45 31.51 9.76
C GLN A 279 -9.95 30.23 9.05
N HIS A 280 -9.33 29.88 7.91
CA HIS A 280 -9.67 28.67 7.19
C HIS A 280 -9.35 27.40 8.00
N ALA A 281 -8.27 27.38 8.75
CA ALA A 281 -7.93 26.28 9.64
C ALA A 281 -8.92 26.13 10.80
N LEU A 282 -9.42 27.25 11.34
CA LEU A 282 -10.47 27.26 12.33
C LEU A 282 -11.77 26.65 11.79
N GLU A 283 -12.20 27.10 10.61
CA GLU A 283 -13.41 26.56 9.96
C GLU A 283 -13.32 25.04 9.74
N LEU A 284 -12.15 24.56 9.29
CA LEU A 284 -11.90 23.12 9.13
C LEU A 284 -11.91 22.39 10.48
N ALA A 285 -11.31 22.98 11.52
CA ALA A 285 -11.29 22.39 12.85
C ALA A 285 -12.70 22.41 13.49
N GLU A 286 -13.50 23.46 13.33
CA GLU A 286 -14.91 23.52 13.74
C GLU A 286 -15.75 22.47 13.01
N ALA A 287 -15.43 22.19 11.74
CA ALA A 287 -16.00 21.06 11.02
C ALA A 287 -15.47 19.69 11.51
N GLY A 288 -14.70 19.68 12.61
CA GLY A 288 -14.19 18.50 13.27
C GLY A 288 -12.91 17.93 12.64
N GLN A 289 -12.19 18.63 11.75
CA GLN A 289 -10.96 18.17 11.12
C GLN A 289 -9.74 18.32 12.03
N LYS A 290 -8.78 17.43 11.88
CA LYS A 290 -7.45 17.54 12.48
C LYS A 290 -6.57 18.33 11.52
N VAL A 291 -6.32 19.58 11.86
CA VAL A 291 -5.54 20.53 11.07
C VAL A 291 -4.14 20.65 11.67
N ILE A 292 -3.12 20.65 10.83
CA ILE A 292 -1.76 20.95 11.24
C ILE A 292 -1.24 22.21 10.55
N TYR A 293 -0.36 22.91 11.24
CA TYR A 293 0.48 23.95 10.69
C TYR A 293 1.94 23.56 10.84
N LEU A 294 2.68 23.51 9.72
CA LEU A 294 4.13 23.40 9.70
C LEU A 294 4.75 24.79 9.57
N LEU A 295 5.59 25.16 10.51
CA LEU A 295 6.23 26.47 10.59
C LEU A 295 7.74 26.33 10.50
N SER A 296 8.39 27.07 9.58
CA SER A 296 9.84 27.02 9.35
C SER A 296 10.69 27.73 10.41
N GLY A 297 10.07 28.57 11.24
CA GLY A 297 10.77 29.39 12.24
C GLY A 297 10.01 29.57 13.55
N TYR A 298 10.61 30.31 14.49
CA TYR A 298 9.94 30.74 15.72
C TYR A 298 8.94 31.84 15.39
N GLN A 299 7.72 31.49 15.14
CA GLN A 299 6.62 32.43 15.05
C GLN A 299 5.87 32.38 16.38
N GLU A 300 5.62 33.59 16.98
CA GLU A 300 4.73 33.65 18.13
C GLU A 300 3.33 33.22 17.69
N LEU A 301 2.77 32.26 18.36
CA LEU A 301 1.36 31.89 18.16
C LEU A 301 0.49 33.09 18.55
N PRO A 302 -0.56 33.39 17.77
CA PRO A 302 -1.47 34.49 18.09
C PRO A 302 -2.05 34.29 19.49
N LYS A 303 -1.87 35.27 20.37
CA LYS A 303 -2.33 35.24 21.76
C LYS A 303 -3.84 34.98 21.91
N ASN A 304 -4.59 35.23 20.84
CA ASN A 304 -6.05 35.08 20.80
C ASN A 304 -6.53 33.64 20.46
N LEU A 305 -5.64 32.74 20.06
CA LEU A 305 -6.02 31.34 19.72
C LEU A 305 -6.52 30.54 20.91
N ALA A 306 -6.01 30.83 22.12
CA ALA A 306 -6.41 30.14 23.35
C ALA A 306 -7.82 30.54 23.87
N TYR A 307 -8.41 31.63 23.33
CA TYR A 307 -9.60 32.25 23.92
C TYR A 307 -10.84 32.27 23.02
N GLN A 308 -10.76 31.88 21.75
CA GLN A 308 -11.85 32.12 20.80
C GLN A 308 -12.79 30.96 20.51
N SER A 309 -12.56 29.77 21.04
CA SER A 309 -13.55 28.71 20.80
C SER A 309 -13.78 27.80 22.00
N SER A 310 -15.02 27.78 22.46
CA SER A 310 -15.55 26.80 23.40
C SER A 310 -15.64 25.39 22.80
N ASP A 311 -15.46 25.22 21.49
CA ASP A 311 -15.70 23.99 20.76
C ASP A 311 -14.46 23.40 20.05
N ILE A 312 -13.33 24.10 19.98
CA ILE A 312 -12.08 23.57 19.47
C ILE A 312 -11.27 22.97 20.60
N THR A 313 -11.14 21.69 20.61
CA THR A 313 -10.68 20.95 21.78
C THR A 313 -9.20 20.99 22.02
N LYS A 314 -8.34 21.38 21.05
CA LYS A 314 -6.92 21.40 21.30
C LYS A 314 -6.13 22.25 20.30
N VAL A 315 -5.58 23.37 20.79
CA VAL A 315 -4.43 24.03 20.17
C VAL A 315 -3.18 23.47 20.85
N GLU A 316 -2.36 22.76 20.13
CA GLU A 316 -1.19 22.11 20.66
C GLU A 316 0.07 22.58 19.95
N LEU A 317 1.04 23.05 20.71
CA LEU A 317 2.38 23.33 20.20
C LEU A 317 3.21 22.06 20.36
N VAL A 318 3.72 21.54 19.24
CA VAL A 318 4.67 20.44 19.24
C VAL A 318 5.98 20.95 18.69
N ASN A 319 7.02 20.97 19.50
CA ASN A 319 8.35 21.25 19.02
C ASN A 319 8.81 20.06 18.17
N GLY A 320 9.20 20.34 16.93
CA GLY A 320 9.79 19.41 16.01
C GLY A 320 11.32 19.45 16.09
N ASP A 321 11.86 19.54 17.31
CA ASP A 321 13.30 19.51 17.52
C ASP A 321 13.83 18.10 17.61
#